data_409917d908ee226df9d9a5b9114d67af
#
_entry.id   409917d908ee226df9d9a5b9114d67af
#
_cell.length_a   1.000
_cell.length_b   1.000
_cell.length_c   1.000
_cell.angle_alpha   90.00
_cell.angle_beta   90.00
_cell.angle_gamma   90.00
#
_symmetry.space_group_name_H-M   'P 1'
#
loop_
_entity.id
_entity.type
_entity.pdbx_description
1 polymer ?
#
loop_
_entity_poly.entity_id
_entity_poly.type
_entity_poly.pdbx_seq_one_letter_code
_entity_poly.pdbx_strand_id
1 'polypeptide(L)'
;MDCGKSTLALQMDHNHRARGRGGVRFSRNDRAGKSRISSRLGLQTDAVEVGDGTDFWEEVMRRRTQGQRVDYLICDEAQFYSPEQVEQLAKVVDEIDVDVFAFGITADFRTRLFPGSQRLIELADRVQVLQVEALCWCGRRATHNARTVDGVMVTEGAQVVVGDVDMAMDPAATVESGHIPVVGYETLCRRHFMRRVTAHGANLMAEQDQLLPFEVDACLWHGTGGTGAGTSAEAGA
;
A
#
# COMPACT_ATOMS: atom_id res chain seq x y z
N MET A 1 -0.65 -0.90 1.09
CA MET A 1 0.48 0.04 1.29
C MET A 1 1.26 -0.50 2.48
N ASP A 2 2.34 0.07 2.96
CA ASP A 2 3.09 -0.28 4.22
C ASP A 2 3.59 -1.74 4.39
N CYS A 3 3.67 -2.51 3.31
CA CYS A 3 4.15 -3.89 3.34
C CYS A 3 5.62 -4.05 2.87
N GLY A 4 6.39 -2.96 2.79
CA GLY A 4 7.82 -3.00 2.46
C GLY A 4 8.16 -3.24 0.99
N LYS A 5 7.26 -2.97 0.01
CA LYS A 5 7.51 -3.16 -1.44
C LYS A 5 8.83 -2.55 -1.91
N SER A 6 8.96 -1.23 -1.76
CA SER A 6 10.14 -0.51 -2.25
C SER A 6 11.41 -0.91 -1.47
N THR A 7 11.29 -1.28 -0.19
CA THR A 7 12.42 -1.83 0.57
C THR A 7 12.91 -3.15 -0.02
N LEU A 8 11.99 -4.07 -0.35
CA LEU A 8 12.35 -5.34 -0.99
C LEU A 8 12.90 -5.11 -2.40
N ALA A 9 12.31 -4.19 -3.17
CA ALA A 9 12.81 -3.82 -4.50
C ALA A 9 14.28 -3.37 -4.44
N LEU A 10 14.62 -2.49 -3.50
CA LEU A 10 15.98 -2.01 -3.28
C LEU A 10 16.92 -3.11 -2.77
N GLN A 11 16.44 -3.99 -1.90
CA GLN A 11 17.22 -5.14 -1.43
C GLN A 11 17.53 -6.12 -2.56
N MET A 12 16.58 -6.39 -3.44
CA MET A 12 16.80 -7.23 -4.62
C MET A 12 17.80 -6.60 -5.59
N ASP A 13 17.67 -5.31 -5.89
CA ASP A 13 18.65 -4.58 -6.71
C ASP A 13 20.06 -4.71 -6.13
N HIS A 14 20.20 -4.47 -4.82
CA HIS A 14 21.48 -4.62 -4.13
C HIS A 14 22.05 -6.02 -4.26
N ASN A 15 21.25 -7.06 -4.02
CA ASN A 15 21.70 -8.45 -4.09
C ASN A 15 22.15 -8.85 -5.50
N HIS A 16 21.44 -8.44 -6.55
CA HIS A 16 21.81 -8.71 -7.93
C HIS A 16 23.10 -7.97 -8.32
N ARG A 17 23.23 -6.70 -7.95
CA ARG A 17 24.44 -5.91 -8.20
C ARG A 17 25.67 -6.47 -7.49
N ALA A 18 25.53 -6.91 -6.25
CA ALA A 18 26.60 -7.54 -5.49
C ALA A 18 27.12 -8.83 -6.17
N ARG A 19 26.35 -9.41 -7.08
CA ARG A 19 26.73 -10.57 -7.91
C ARG A 19 27.18 -10.19 -9.32
N GLY A 20 27.42 -8.89 -9.57
CA GLY A 20 27.90 -8.38 -10.85
C GLY A 20 26.84 -8.33 -11.96
N ARG A 21 25.55 -8.47 -11.64
CA ARG A 21 24.47 -8.30 -12.61
C ARG A 21 24.16 -6.83 -12.85
N GLY A 22 23.93 -6.45 -14.10
CA GLY A 22 23.51 -5.12 -14.51
C GLY A 22 21.99 -4.97 -14.39
N GLY A 23 21.51 -3.98 -13.67
CA GLY A 23 20.08 -3.73 -13.47
C GLY A 23 19.65 -2.33 -13.84
N VAL A 24 18.42 -2.20 -14.35
CA VAL A 24 17.73 -0.92 -14.55
C VAL A 24 16.53 -0.83 -13.61
N ARG A 25 16.39 0.31 -12.97
CA ARG A 25 15.28 0.58 -12.05
C ARG A 25 14.34 1.58 -12.69
N PHE A 26 13.06 1.28 -12.58
CA PHE A 26 11.96 2.08 -13.06
C PHE A 26 11.01 2.41 -11.92
N SER A 27 10.46 3.62 -11.90
CA SER A 27 9.45 4.04 -10.95
C SER A 27 8.44 4.95 -11.62
N ARG A 28 7.21 4.91 -11.16
CA ARG A 28 6.16 5.83 -11.61
C ARG A 28 5.50 6.49 -10.42
N ASN A 29 5.44 7.84 -10.42
CA ASN A 29 4.80 8.62 -9.35
C ASN A 29 5.37 8.32 -7.93
N ASP A 30 6.70 8.17 -7.80
CA ASP A 30 7.31 8.02 -6.47
C ASP A 30 7.14 9.32 -5.67
N ARG A 31 6.85 9.18 -4.38
CA ARG A 31 6.66 10.29 -3.43
C ARG A 31 7.91 11.14 -3.22
N ALA A 32 9.10 10.57 -3.38
CA ALA A 32 10.38 11.29 -3.23
C ALA A 32 10.72 12.20 -4.41
N GLY A 33 9.81 12.30 -5.41
CA GLY A 33 10.01 13.08 -6.60
C GLY A 33 10.39 12.24 -7.82
N LYS A 34 10.56 12.91 -8.95
CA LYS A 34 10.85 12.27 -10.23
C LYS A 34 12.18 11.52 -10.19
N SER A 35 12.23 10.39 -10.89
CA SER A 35 13.44 9.59 -11.15
C SER A 35 14.08 8.96 -9.91
N ARG A 36 13.30 8.58 -8.91
CA ARG A 36 13.79 7.86 -7.71
C ARG A 36 12.86 6.74 -7.29
N ILE A 37 13.43 5.73 -6.62
CA ILE A 37 12.70 4.79 -5.79
C ILE A 37 13.05 5.09 -4.34
N SER A 38 12.05 5.31 -3.52
CA SER A 38 12.22 5.58 -2.09
C SER A 38 11.46 4.58 -1.22
N SER A 39 12.05 4.21 -0.10
CA SER A 39 11.38 3.42 0.91
C SER A 39 11.05 4.30 2.13
N ARG A 40 10.00 3.96 2.86
CA ARG A 40 9.67 4.64 4.13
C ARG A 40 10.73 4.48 5.22
N LEU A 41 11.67 3.53 5.03
CA LEU A 41 12.82 3.34 5.91
C LEU A 41 14.01 4.24 5.56
N GLY A 42 13.83 5.20 4.64
CA GLY A 42 14.86 6.17 4.26
C GLY A 42 15.84 5.66 3.18
N LEU A 43 15.66 4.46 2.63
CA LEU A 43 16.47 3.98 1.51
C LEU A 43 16.02 4.66 0.23
N GLN A 44 16.96 5.13 -0.58
CA GLN A 44 16.69 5.79 -1.86
C GLN A 44 17.70 5.37 -2.92
N THR A 45 17.27 5.33 -4.18
CA THR A 45 18.14 5.12 -5.33
C THR A 45 17.57 5.80 -6.56
N ASP A 46 18.44 6.11 -7.53
CA ASP A 46 17.98 6.67 -8.81
C ASP A 46 17.24 5.61 -9.63
N ALA A 47 16.21 6.04 -10.33
CA ALA A 47 15.38 5.22 -11.20
C ALA A 47 15.01 6.00 -12.47
N VAL A 48 14.62 5.30 -13.50
CA VAL A 48 14.02 5.89 -14.71
C VAL A 48 12.55 6.16 -14.42
N GLU A 49 12.13 7.39 -14.62
CA GLU A 49 10.72 7.76 -14.50
C GLU A 49 9.91 7.14 -15.63
N VAL A 50 8.83 6.44 -15.29
CA VAL A 50 7.91 5.85 -16.25
C VAL A 50 6.75 6.80 -16.50
N GLY A 51 6.67 7.31 -17.71
CA GLY A 51 5.53 8.09 -18.23
C GLY A 51 4.64 7.26 -19.16
N ASP A 52 3.57 7.87 -19.67
CA ASP A 52 2.65 7.20 -20.61
C ASP A 52 3.33 6.82 -21.93
N GLY A 53 4.34 7.58 -22.36
CA GLY A 53 5.13 7.33 -23.56
C GLY A 53 6.37 6.48 -23.34
N THR A 54 6.59 5.92 -22.16
CA THR A 54 7.76 5.08 -21.90
C THR A 54 7.61 3.74 -22.60
N ASP A 55 8.60 3.39 -23.45
CA ASP A 55 8.74 2.09 -24.07
C ASP A 55 9.88 1.32 -23.39
N PHE A 56 9.54 0.24 -22.69
CA PHE A 56 10.53 -0.57 -21.97
C PHE A 56 11.46 -1.33 -22.91
N TRP A 57 10.95 -1.79 -24.05
CA TRP A 57 11.77 -2.47 -25.03
C TRP A 57 12.83 -1.55 -25.63
N GLU A 58 12.41 -0.37 -26.09
CA GLU A 58 13.33 0.62 -26.64
C GLU A 58 14.38 1.05 -25.60
N GLU A 59 13.98 1.27 -24.36
CA GLU A 59 14.88 1.68 -23.29
C GLU A 59 15.94 0.61 -22.99
N VAL A 60 15.57 -0.66 -22.94
CA VAL A 60 16.51 -1.78 -22.73
C VAL A 60 17.44 -1.93 -23.93
N MET A 61 16.90 -1.90 -25.15
CA MET A 61 17.70 -2.02 -26.39
C MET A 61 18.68 -0.86 -26.55
N ARG A 62 18.25 0.36 -26.25
CA ARG A 62 19.11 1.55 -26.27
C ARG A 62 20.31 1.39 -25.32
N ARG A 63 20.09 0.90 -24.09
CA ARG A 63 21.16 0.66 -23.13
C ARG A 63 22.13 -0.42 -23.59
N ARG A 64 21.62 -1.53 -24.12
CA ARG A 64 22.46 -2.62 -24.64
C ARG A 64 23.31 -2.18 -25.85
N THR A 65 22.75 -1.38 -26.76
CA THR A 65 23.51 -0.83 -27.91
C THR A 65 24.61 0.16 -27.49
N GLN A 66 24.41 0.81 -26.32
CA GLN A 66 25.42 1.67 -25.69
C GLN A 66 26.49 0.88 -24.89
N GLY A 67 26.46 -0.46 -24.97
CA GLY A 67 27.38 -1.33 -24.26
C GLY A 67 27.07 -1.55 -22.77
N GLN A 68 25.89 -1.11 -22.29
CA GLN A 68 25.48 -1.37 -20.92
C GLN A 68 24.91 -2.78 -20.80
N ARG A 69 25.35 -3.48 -19.77
CA ARG A 69 24.78 -4.78 -19.42
C ARG A 69 23.42 -4.57 -18.74
N VAL A 70 22.40 -5.26 -19.25
CA VAL A 70 21.05 -5.28 -18.67
C VAL A 70 20.63 -6.73 -18.48
N ASP A 71 20.67 -7.21 -17.24
CA ASP A 71 20.31 -8.57 -16.84
C ASP A 71 18.97 -8.63 -16.10
N TYR A 72 18.53 -7.51 -15.52
CA TYR A 72 17.25 -7.43 -14.80
C TYR A 72 16.69 -6.02 -14.76
N LEU A 73 15.38 -5.95 -14.56
CA LEU A 73 14.63 -4.72 -14.32
C LEU A 73 13.96 -4.78 -12.95
N ILE A 74 13.99 -3.66 -12.21
CA ILE A 74 13.19 -3.43 -11.01
C ILE A 74 12.14 -2.38 -11.37
N CYS A 75 10.88 -2.73 -11.28
CA CYS A 75 9.75 -1.88 -11.63
C CYS A 75 8.94 -1.59 -10.36
N ASP A 76 9.08 -0.40 -9.78
CA ASP A 76 8.30 0.00 -8.59
C ASP A 76 7.06 0.80 -9.01
N GLU A 77 6.02 0.75 -8.15
CA GLU A 77 4.69 1.31 -8.39
C GLU A 77 4.07 0.85 -9.74
N ALA A 78 4.35 -0.43 -10.11
CA ALA A 78 4.00 -1.00 -11.40
C ALA A 78 2.48 -1.13 -11.65
N GLN A 79 1.63 -0.94 -10.63
CA GLN A 79 0.19 -0.86 -10.82
C GLN A 79 -0.25 0.29 -11.74
N PHE A 80 0.59 1.32 -11.86
CA PHE A 80 0.30 2.48 -12.69
C PHE A 80 0.76 2.32 -14.15
N TYR A 81 1.40 1.21 -14.51
CA TYR A 81 1.78 0.93 -15.90
C TYR A 81 0.54 0.61 -16.73
N SER A 82 0.58 0.96 -18.02
CA SER A 82 -0.46 0.53 -18.94
C SER A 82 -0.35 -0.97 -19.24
N PRO A 83 -1.44 -1.64 -19.68
CA PRO A 83 -1.37 -3.02 -20.13
C PRO A 83 -0.30 -3.26 -21.21
N GLU A 84 -0.17 -2.33 -22.17
CA GLU A 84 0.83 -2.38 -23.24
C GLU A 84 2.25 -2.30 -22.69
N GLN A 85 2.50 -1.46 -21.68
CA GLN A 85 3.78 -1.39 -21.00
C GLN A 85 4.13 -2.70 -20.29
N VAL A 86 3.14 -3.37 -19.70
CA VAL A 86 3.33 -4.69 -19.09
C VAL A 86 3.64 -5.75 -20.15
N GLU A 87 3.00 -5.70 -21.32
CA GLU A 87 3.30 -6.58 -22.44
C GLU A 87 4.72 -6.38 -22.97
N GLN A 88 5.22 -5.15 -22.99
CA GLN A 88 6.61 -4.88 -23.32
C GLN A 88 7.59 -5.52 -22.30
N LEU A 89 7.24 -5.49 -21.00
CA LEU A 89 8.04 -6.16 -19.97
C LEU A 89 8.07 -7.68 -20.18
N ALA A 90 6.94 -8.31 -20.50
CA ALA A 90 6.89 -9.74 -20.85
C ALA A 90 7.76 -10.04 -22.09
N LYS A 91 7.68 -9.22 -23.13
CA LYS A 91 8.50 -9.35 -24.31
C LYS A 91 10.00 -9.25 -24.00
N VAL A 92 10.40 -8.36 -23.09
CA VAL A 92 11.80 -8.22 -22.64
C VAL A 92 12.28 -9.50 -21.95
N VAL A 93 11.42 -10.18 -21.18
CA VAL A 93 11.74 -11.50 -20.59
C VAL A 93 11.91 -12.54 -21.70
N ASP A 94 10.92 -12.69 -22.56
CA ASP A 94 10.83 -13.79 -23.53
C ASP A 94 11.88 -13.70 -24.65
N GLU A 95 12.14 -12.50 -25.15
CA GLU A 95 12.96 -12.30 -26.36
C GLU A 95 14.46 -12.07 -26.07
N ILE A 96 14.79 -11.53 -24.90
CA ILE A 96 16.16 -11.11 -24.59
C ILE A 96 16.67 -11.57 -23.22
N ASP A 97 15.95 -12.46 -22.56
CA ASP A 97 16.34 -13.12 -21.30
C ASP A 97 16.75 -12.12 -20.20
N VAL A 98 15.88 -11.15 -19.93
CA VAL A 98 16.05 -10.15 -18.88
C VAL A 98 15.02 -10.39 -17.79
N ASP A 99 15.44 -10.66 -16.56
CA ASP A 99 14.51 -10.83 -15.43
C ASP A 99 13.74 -9.55 -15.14
N VAL A 100 12.44 -9.64 -14.92
CA VAL A 100 11.61 -8.50 -14.52
C VAL A 100 10.99 -8.73 -13.14
N PHE A 101 11.23 -7.80 -12.23
CA PHE A 101 10.67 -7.78 -10.89
C PHE A 101 9.76 -6.58 -10.74
N ALA A 102 8.45 -6.80 -10.77
CA ALA A 102 7.44 -5.76 -10.66
C ALA A 102 6.85 -5.71 -9.24
N PHE A 103 6.86 -4.54 -8.63
CA PHE A 103 6.33 -4.26 -7.31
C PHE A 103 5.16 -3.30 -7.42
N GLY A 104 4.07 -3.62 -6.76
CA GLY A 104 2.87 -2.79 -6.83
C GLY A 104 1.81 -3.21 -5.83
N ILE A 105 0.71 -2.47 -5.83
CA ILE A 105 -0.54 -2.85 -5.15
C ILE A 105 -1.53 -3.40 -6.17
N THR A 106 -2.35 -4.37 -5.79
CA THR A 106 -3.27 -5.01 -6.73
C THR A 106 -4.53 -4.20 -6.97
N ALA A 107 -5.13 -3.66 -5.92
CA ALA A 107 -6.43 -3.00 -5.98
C ALA A 107 -6.40 -1.57 -5.44
N ASP A 108 -7.26 -0.74 -6.01
CA ASP A 108 -7.51 0.64 -5.61
C ASP A 108 -8.39 0.73 -4.34
N PHE A 109 -8.69 1.95 -3.93
CA PHE A 109 -9.56 2.24 -2.79
C PHE A 109 -11.03 1.82 -2.98
N ARG A 110 -11.44 1.49 -4.22
CA ARG A 110 -12.76 0.95 -4.56
C ARG A 110 -12.77 -0.58 -4.66
N THR A 111 -11.66 -1.24 -4.29
CA THR A 111 -11.44 -2.69 -4.39
C THR A 111 -11.38 -3.21 -5.84
N ARG A 112 -11.11 -2.35 -6.80
CA ARG A 112 -10.94 -2.73 -8.21
C ARG A 112 -9.46 -2.86 -8.53
N LEU A 113 -9.11 -3.85 -9.33
CA LEU A 113 -7.74 -4.01 -9.81
C LEU A 113 -7.33 -2.79 -10.64
N PHE A 114 -6.09 -2.37 -10.49
CA PHE A 114 -5.47 -1.46 -11.45
C PHE A 114 -5.25 -2.19 -12.78
N PRO A 115 -5.42 -1.54 -13.94
CA PRO A 115 -5.20 -2.18 -15.24
C PRO A 115 -3.79 -2.79 -15.37
N GLY A 116 -2.76 -2.09 -14.91
CA GLY A 116 -1.39 -2.61 -14.89
C GLY A 116 -1.24 -3.83 -14.00
N SER A 117 -1.82 -3.81 -12.80
CA SER A 117 -1.79 -4.97 -11.89
C SER A 117 -2.55 -6.16 -12.43
N GLN A 118 -3.69 -5.94 -13.07
CA GLN A 118 -4.44 -7.00 -13.73
C GLN A 118 -3.56 -7.67 -14.79
N ARG A 119 -2.94 -6.87 -15.67
CA ARG A 119 -2.12 -7.40 -16.75
C ARG A 119 -0.84 -8.09 -16.24
N LEU A 120 -0.22 -7.57 -15.18
CA LEU A 120 0.90 -8.21 -14.51
C LEU A 120 0.52 -9.60 -13.97
N ILE A 121 -0.64 -9.75 -13.32
CA ILE A 121 -1.10 -11.04 -12.79
C ILE A 121 -1.38 -12.04 -13.94
N GLU A 122 -1.90 -11.57 -15.08
CA GLU A 122 -2.20 -12.40 -16.25
C GLU A 122 -0.93 -12.94 -16.93
N LEU A 123 0.18 -12.20 -16.93
CA LEU A 123 1.41 -12.53 -17.65
C LEU A 123 2.56 -13.01 -16.77
N ALA A 124 2.48 -12.86 -15.46
CA ALA A 124 3.60 -13.18 -14.58
C ALA A 124 3.81 -14.71 -14.43
N ASP A 125 5.05 -15.17 -14.57
CA ASP A 125 5.44 -16.53 -14.21
C ASP A 125 5.26 -16.82 -12.73
N ARG A 126 5.38 -15.77 -11.89
CA ARG A 126 5.28 -15.90 -10.45
C ARG A 126 4.68 -14.67 -9.79
N VAL A 127 3.61 -14.87 -9.03
CA VAL A 127 3.01 -13.84 -8.19
C VAL A 127 3.27 -14.15 -6.73
N GLN A 128 3.79 -13.18 -5.98
CA GLN A 128 4.10 -13.32 -4.56
C GLN A 128 3.44 -12.21 -3.74
N VAL A 129 2.80 -12.61 -2.66
CA VAL A 129 2.36 -11.67 -1.62
C VAL A 129 3.51 -11.47 -0.65
N LEU A 130 3.84 -10.21 -0.36
CA LEU A 130 4.91 -9.90 0.59
C LEU A 130 4.55 -10.38 2.00
N GLN A 131 5.57 -10.88 2.72
CA GLN A 131 5.39 -11.46 4.05
C GLN A 131 5.14 -10.42 5.14
N VAL A 132 5.63 -9.18 4.94
CA VAL A 132 5.40 -8.09 5.89
C VAL A 132 3.93 -7.67 5.80
N GLU A 133 3.22 -7.87 6.88
CA GLU A 133 1.81 -7.53 6.95
C GLU A 133 1.60 -6.06 7.32
N ALA A 134 0.86 -5.34 6.50
CA ALA A 134 0.29 -4.07 6.92
C ALA A 134 -0.81 -4.33 7.95
N LEU A 135 -0.89 -3.50 8.97
CA LEU A 135 -1.88 -3.64 10.03
C LEU A 135 -2.95 -2.55 9.93
N CYS A 136 -4.17 -2.95 10.17
CA CYS A 136 -5.29 -2.05 10.43
C CYS A 136 -5.12 -1.43 11.82
N TRP A 137 -5.72 -0.28 12.07
CA TRP A 137 -5.71 0.37 13.40
C TRP A 137 -6.17 -0.56 14.54
N CYS A 138 -6.98 -1.56 14.26
CA CYS A 138 -7.43 -2.56 15.25
C CYS A 138 -6.43 -3.71 15.46
N GLY A 139 -5.21 -3.64 14.91
CA GLY A 139 -4.17 -4.67 15.02
C GLY A 139 -4.34 -5.89 14.11
N ARG A 140 -5.45 -6.00 13.35
CA ARG A 140 -5.65 -7.11 12.40
C ARG A 140 -4.93 -6.83 11.09
N ARG A 141 -4.57 -7.88 10.35
CA ARG A 141 -4.03 -7.79 9.01
C ARG A 141 -4.88 -6.88 8.13
N ALA A 142 -4.28 -5.85 7.53
CA ALA A 142 -4.90 -4.98 6.56
C ALA A 142 -4.77 -5.56 5.16
N THR A 143 -5.88 -5.55 4.42
CA THR A 143 -5.96 -6.11 3.06
C THR A 143 -6.56 -5.13 2.05
N HIS A 144 -7.02 -3.97 2.52
CA HIS A 144 -7.68 -2.96 1.70
C HIS A 144 -7.02 -1.60 1.90
N ASN A 145 -6.94 -0.83 0.82
CA ASN A 145 -6.50 0.55 0.85
C ASN A 145 -7.74 1.45 0.85
N ALA A 146 -7.94 2.21 1.90
CA ALA A 146 -8.97 3.23 1.98
C ALA A 146 -8.38 4.59 1.60
N ARG A 147 -9.08 5.37 0.76
CA ARG A 147 -8.80 6.79 0.59
C ARG A 147 -9.63 7.56 1.59
N THR A 148 -9.03 8.55 2.22
CA THR A 148 -9.71 9.42 3.17
C THR A 148 -9.59 10.88 2.74
N VAL A 149 -10.62 11.66 3.06
CA VAL A 149 -10.60 13.12 3.00
C VAL A 149 -10.94 13.58 4.42
N ASP A 150 -10.04 14.34 5.03
CA ASP A 150 -10.15 14.77 6.44
C ASP A 150 -10.43 13.60 7.41
N GLY A 151 -9.78 12.46 7.15
CA GLY A 151 -9.95 11.24 7.96
C GLY A 151 -11.22 10.43 7.67
N VAL A 152 -12.15 10.94 6.86
CA VAL A 152 -13.39 10.24 6.48
C VAL A 152 -13.15 9.44 5.19
N MET A 153 -13.55 8.16 5.19
CA MET A 153 -13.38 7.29 4.03
C MET A 153 -14.27 7.72 2.87
N VAL A 154 -13.67 7.85 1.68
CA VAL A 154 -14.37 8.12 0.42
C VAL A 154 -14.36 6.87 -0.46
N THR A 155 -15.44 6.67 -1.22
CA THR A 155 -15.66 5.48 -2.08
C THR A 155 -15.78 5.83 -3.55
N GLU A 156 -15.79 7.11 -3.89
CA GLU A 156 -15.93 7.64 -5.25
C GLU A 156 -14.77 8.54 -5.62
N GLY A 157 -14.60 8.81 -6.90
CA GLY A 157 -13.56 9.68 -7.43
C GLY A 157 -12.58 8.97 -8.37
N ALA A 158 -11.62 9.70 -8.92
CA ALA A 158 -10.60 9.17 -9.82
C ALA A 158 -9.77 8.08 -9.16
N GLN A 159 -9.34 7.06 -9.93
CA GLN A 159 -8.54 5.95 -9.41
C GLN A 159 -7.18 6.41 -8.87
N VAL A 160 -6.56 7.36 -9.55
CA VAL A 160 -5.28 7.93 -9.17
C VAL A 160 -5.51 9.37 -8.74
N VAL A 161 -5.19 9.68 -7.50
CA VAL A 161 -4.99 11.03 -7.00
C VAL A 161 -3.63 11.02 -6.37
N VAL A 162 -2.76 11.92 -6.78
CA VAL A 162 -1.43 12.06 -6.18
C VAL A 162 -1.66 12.56 -4.75
N GLY A 163 -1.61 11.62 -3.80
CA GLY A 163 -1.68 11.93 -2.38
C GLY A 163 -0.30 12.38 -1.91
N ASP A 164 -0.25 13.42 -1.12
CA ASP A 164 0.91 14.06 -0.46
C ASP A 164 1.68 15.12 -1.27
N VAL A 165 1.26 15.53 -2.45
CA VAL A 165 1.82 16.71 -3.10
C VAL A 165 0.69 17.56 -3.66
N ASP A 166 0.61 18.77 -3.15
CA ASP A 166 -0.21 19.90 -3.58
C ASP A 166 -1.47 19.59 -4.40
N MET A 167 -2.56 19.78 -3.73
CA MET A 167 -3.94 19.81 -4.18
C MET A 167 -4.11 20.54 -5.52
N ALA A 168 -4.05 19.82 -6.62
CA ALA A 168 -4.80 20.22 -7.78
C ALA A 168 -6.21 19.64 -7.62
N MET A 169 -7.04 20.34 -6.87
CA MET A 169 -8.47 20.07 -6.81
C MET A 169 -9.08 20.21 -8.20
N ASP A 170 -10.06 19.35 -8.49
CA ASP A 170 -11.05 19.62 -9.53
C ASP A 170 -11.58 21.05 -9.30
N PRO A 171 -11.43 21.97 -10.27
CA PRO A 171 -11.82 23.38 -10.10
C PRO A 171 -13.33 23.59 -9.88
N ALA A 172 -14.12 22.53 -9.86
CA ALA A 172 -15.57 22.59 -9.62
C ALA A 172 -15.99 22.48 -8.15
N ALA A 173 -15.08 22.20 -7.22
CA ALA A 173 -15.39 22.21 -5.78
C ALA A 173 -15.22 23.64 -5.23
N THR A 174 -16.31 24.37 -5.12
CA THR A 174 -16.38 25.70 -4.55
C THR A 174 -15.87 25.71 -3.11
N VAL A 175 -14.80 26.47 -2.89
CA VAL A 175 -14.22 26.75 -1.59
C VAL A 175 -15.10 27.80 -0.88
N GLU A 176 -16.11 27.37 -0.14
CA GLU A 176 -16.89 28.31 0.70
C GLU A 176 -16.34 28.49 2.13
N SER A 177 -15.28 27.77 2.53
CA SER A 177 -14.82 27.80 3.94
C SER A 177 -13.31 27.85 4.16
N GLY A 178 -12.47 28.25 3.23
CA GLY A 178 -11.02 28.39 3.47
C GLY A 178 -10.29 27.11 3.99
N HIS A 179 -10.97 25.97 4.09
CA HIS A 179 -10.41 24.68 4.49
C HIS A 179 -9.94 23.92 3.26
N ILE A 180 -8.66 23.55 3.27
CA ILE A 180 -8.06 22.69 2.24
C ILE A 180 -8.25 21.24 2.71
N PRO A 181 -9.07 20.41 2.04
CA PRO A 181 -9.29 19.03 2.47
C PRO A 181 -8.01 18.21 2.33
N VAL A 182 -7.66 17.48 3.37
CA VAL A 182 -6.47 16.62 3.40
C VAL A 182 -6.81 15.24 2.84
N VAL A 183 -6.25 14.90 1.68
CA VAL A 183 -6.38 13.57 1.12
C VAL A 183 -5.34 12.64 1.72
N GLY A 184 -5.79 11.56 2.33
CA GLY A 184 -4.93 10.55 2.92
C GLY A 184 -5.28 9.14 2.45
N TYR A 185 -4.43 8.18 2.84
CA TYR A 185 -4.65 6.76 2.60
C TYR A 185 -4.40 5.97 3.88
N GLU A 186 -5.33 5.08 4.21
CA GLU A 186 -5.26 4.21 5.37
C GLU A 186 -5.41 2.74 4.94
N THR A 187 -4.61 1.86 5.54
CA THR A 187 -4.73 0.41 5.32
C THR A 187 -5.68 -0.19 6.34
N LEU A 188 -6.74 -0.86 5.86
CA LEU A 188 -7.80 -1.40 6.69
C LEU A 188 -7.96 -2.91 6.51
N CYS A 189 -8.36 -3.61 7.59
CA CYS A 189 -8.90 -4.95 7.45
C CYS A 189 -10.25 -4.90 6.73
N ARG A 190 -10.65 -5.99 6.08
CA ARG A 190 -11.90 -6.05 5.32
C ARG A 190 -13.12 -5.59 6.13
N ARG A 191 -13.18 -5.96 7.41
CA ARG A 191 -14.31 -5.58 8.28
C ARG A 191 -14.46 -4.07 8.40
N HIS A 192 -13.36 -3.36 8.70
CA HIS A 192 -13.40 -1.91 8.88
C HIS A 192 -13.55 -1.18 7.55
N PHE A 193 -12.94 -1.69 6.49
CA PHE A 193 -13.15 -1.17 5.15
C PHE A 193 -14.62 -1.21 4.73
N MET A 194 -15.28 -2.37 4.85
CA MET A 194 -16.70 -2.52 4.48
C MET A 194 -17.65 -1.70 5.37
N ARG A 195 -17.26 -1.43 6.62
CA ARG A 195 -18.00 -0.56 7.54
C ARG A 195 -17.63 0.90 7.42
N ARG A 196 -16.65 1.25 6.59
CA ARG A 196 -16.12 2.61 6.42
C ARG A 196 -15.62 3.24 7.72
N VAL A 197 -15.05 2.45 8.62
CA VAL A 197 -14.53 2.90 9.90
C VAL A 197 -13.02 3.06 9.82
N THR A 198 -12.57 4.30 9.73
CA THR A 198 -11.15 4.71 9.79
C THR A 198 -10.69 4.82 11.24
N ALA A 199 -9.38 4.95 11.48
CA ALA A 199 -8.85 5.25 12.81
C ALA A 199 -9.41 6.56 13.35
N HIS A 200 -9.52 7.59 12.51
CA HIS A 200 -10.13 8.87 12.87
C HIS A 200 -11.59 8.69 13.29
N GLY A 201 -12.40 7.99 12.50
CA GLY A 201 -13.81 7.73 12.81
C GLY A 201 -14.00 6.92 14.10
N ALA A 202 -13.10 5.95 14.36
CA ALA A 202 -13.13 5.16 15.59
C ALA A 202 -12.82 6.02 16.83
N ASN A 203 -11.85 6.94 16.74
CA ASN A 203 -11.52 7.86 17.83
C ASN A 203 -12.68 8.82 18.14
N LEU A 204 -13.33 9.37 17.11
CA LEU A 204 -14.50 10.23 17.30
C LEU A 204 -15.68 9.50 18.00
N MET A 205 -15.91 8.22 17.65
CA MET A 205 -16.92 7.40 18.32
C MET A 205 -16.56 7.15 19.79
N ALA A 206 -15.28 6.85 20.08
CA ALA A 206 -14.82 6.63 21.45
C ALA A 206 -14.92 7.90 22.31
N GLU A 207 -14.67 9.09 21.74
CA GLU A 207 -14.84 10.37 22.41
C GLU A 207 -16.34 10.65 22.70
N GLN A 208 -17.23 10.30 21.77
CA GLN A 208 -18.68 10.44 21.97
C GLN A 208 -19.22 9.49 23.04
N ASP A 209 -18.70 8.27 23.11
CA ASP A 209 -19.08 7.30 24.16
C ASP A 209 -18.66 7.78 25.57
N GLN A 210 -17.57 8.56 25.68
CA GLN A 210 -17.15 9.18 26.94
C GLN A 210 -18.08 10.35 27.38
N LEU A 211 -18.89 10.89 26.49
CA LEU A 211 -19.86 11.97 26.77
C LEU A 211 -21.25 11.45 27.13
N LEU A 212 -21.45 10.14 27.21
CA LEU A 212 -22.73 9.59 27.67
C LEU A 212 -22.94 9.94 29.13
N PRO A 213 -24.20 10.32 29.53
CA PRO A 213 -24.52 10.79 30.88
C PRO A 213 -24.49 9.68 31.93
N PHE A 214 -24.01 8.52 31.63
CA PHE A 214 -23.85 7.39 32.54
C PHE A 214 -22.53 6.67 32.24
N GLU A 215 -21.83 6.26 33.28
CA GLU A 215 -20.61 5.45 33.15
C GLU A 215 -20.98 4.09 32.60
N VAL A 216 -20.39 3.71 31.42
CA VAL A 216 -20.62 2.42 30.76
C VAL A 216 -20.20 1.26 31.68
N ASP A 217 -19.25 1.47 32.57
CA ASP A 217 -18.79 0.52 33.56
C ASP A 217 -19.86 0.14 34.59
N ALA A 218 -20.87 1.01 34.82
CA ALA A 218 -22.01 0.70 35.68
C ALA A 218 -22.97 -0.32 35.07
N CYS A 219 -22.89 -0.57 33.76
CA CYS A 219 -23.67 -1.56 33.02
C CYS A 219 -22.96 -2.91 32.81
N LEU A 220 -21.67 -3.01 33.18
CA LEU A 220 -21.00 -4.29 33.20
C LEU A 220 -21.51 -5.08 34.42
N TRP A 221 -22.29 -6.08 34.13
CA TRP A 221 -22.82 -7.06 35.04
C TRP A 221 -21.78 -7.49 36.07
N HIS A 222 -21.89 -7.04 37.32
CA HIS A 222 -21.17 -7.60 38.43
C HIS A 222 -21.77 -8.99 38.68
N GLY A 223 -21.19 -10.00 38.07
CA GLY A 223 -21.42 -11.38 38.45
C GLY A 223 -21.09 -11.51 39.92
N THR A 224 -22.12 -11.59 40.76
CA THR A 224 -21.99 -11.91 42.16
C THR A 224 -21.31 -13.25 42.29
N GLY A 225 -19.99 -13.23 42.51
CA GLY A 225 -19.24 -14.39 42.98
C GLY A 225 -19.76 -14.75 44.37
N GLY A 226 -20.55 -15.81 44.43
CA GLY A 226 -21.02 -16.36 45.68
C GLY A 226 -19.82 -16.78 46.52
N THR A 227 -19.60 -16.09 47.63
CA THR A 227 -18.75 -16.50 48.71
C THR A 227 -19.38 -17.71 49.39
N GLY A 228 -18.96 -18.90 48.98
CA GLY A 228 -19.21 -20.11 49.77
C GLY A 228 -18.36 -20.11 51.03
N ALA A 229 -18.98 -19.76 52.14
CA ALA A 229 -18.36 -20.00 53.45
C ALA A 229 -18.26 -21.50 53.73
N GLY A 230 -17.05 -22.04 53.65
CA GLY A 230 -16.73 -23.40 54.11
C GLY A 230 -16.46 -23.37 55.61
N THR A 231 -17.37 -23.91 56.36
CA THR A 231 -17.21 -24.23 57.79
C THR A 231 -16.14 -25.29 58.01
N SER A 232 -15.19 -24.94 58.84
CA SER A 232 -14.25 -25.87 59.50
C SER A 232 -15.03 -26.85 60.39
N ALA A 233 -14.71 -28.15 60.26
CA ALA A 233 -14.99 -29.17 61.30
C ALA A 233 -13.71 -29.93 61.57
N GLU A 234 -13.21 -29.71 62.79
CA GLU A 234 -12.26 -30.57 63.47
C GLU A 234 -12.90 -31.92 63.82
N ALA A 235 -12.13 -32.97 63.75
CA ALA A 235 -12.13 -34.17 64.62
C ALA A 235 -11.17 -35.20 64.01
N GLY A 236 -10.04 -35.63 64.54
CA GLY A 236 -9.92 -36.30 65.87
C GLY A 236 -9.88 -37.80 65.64
N ALA A 237 -8.74 -38.38 65.53
CA ALA A 237 -8.19 -39.65 65.90
C ALA A 237 -7.10 -40.16 64.95
#